data_47b987b78289c67ed3a3691ec03199a1
#
_entry.id   47b987b78289c67ed3a3691ec03199a1
#
_cell.length_a   1.000
_cell.length_b   1.000
_cell.length_c   1.000
_cell.angle_alpha   90.00
_cell.angle_beta   90.00
_cell.angle_gamma   90.00
#
_symmetry.space_group_name_H-M   'P 1'
#
loop_
_entity.id
_entity.type
_entity.pdbx_description
1 polymer ?
#
loop_
_entity_poly.entity_id
_entity_poly.type
_entity_poly.pdbx_seq_one_letter_code
_entity_poly.pdbx_strand_id
1 'polypeptide(L)'
;MKVKSCLADISLTDHMEDVLEQMDLLEAVPEGWRIKNVAAMMFSERSDRFFKQAQIEIVLFPEGREKNPNNLIEVEPIRGSVPQMIEKTLSYLNTNIIKKQIIKPKDRAQSITFFNYPYQALEEAVVNSLYHRDWTIREPIEITVEPERISILSFSGPNHTIPMEAVQKGISLRSRRYRNRRLGEFLKELDLTEGRATGIPTIQDELQANGSSAAKIETDEERTYFLIDIPCHPYFINKESTTDLNVVTDGNVTKDGVKDGVKELTEVQEVIVKEMLFDPYITTSELAQKTGIKFRTLQRYVSQLQAAGIIIREGGRKEGKWVILNKKE
;
A
#
# COMPACT_ATOMS: atom_id res chain seq x y z
N MET A 1 3.90 15.61 13.13
CA MET A 1 4.02 14.22 13.62
C MET A 1 4.49 14.28 15.06
N LYS A 2 3.68 13.88 16.05
CA LYS A 2 4.13 13.83 17.46
C LYS A 2 4.76 12.45 17.68
N VAL A 3 6.07 12.38 17.71
CA VAL A 3 6.79 11.20 18.15
C VAL A 3 6.53 11.04 19.64
N LYS A 4 5.80 10.00 20.03
CA LYS A 4 5.60 9.60 21.45
C LYS A 4 6.86 8.88 21.91
N SER A 5 7.93 9.61 22.16
CA SER A 5 9.18 9.00 22.57
C SER A 5 9.87 9.85 23.65
N CYS A 6 11.02 9.38 24.12
CA CYS A 6 11.96 10.16 24.95
C CYS A 6 12.33 11.55 24.37
N LEU A 7 11.88 11.85 23.15
CA LEU A 7 11.98 13.17 22.52
C LEU A 7 10.89 14.15 22.99
N ALA A 8 9.93 13.71 23.77
CA ALA A 8 8.85 14.58 24.27
C ALA A 8 9.37 15.73 25.16
N ASP A 9 10.54 15.54 25.77
CA ASP A 9 11.18 16.49 26.66
C ASP A 9 12.18 17.41 25.93
N ILE A 10 12.41 17.21 24.61
CA ILE A 10 13.28 18.09 23.84
C ILE A 10 12.55 19.39 23.54
N SER A 11 13.04 20.48 24.05
CA SER A 11 12.52 21.83 23.80
C SER A 11 12.76 22.22 22.34
N LEU A 12 11.78 22.87 21.70
CA LEU A 12 11.95 23.48 20.37
C LEU A 12 13.01 24.61 20.35
N THR A 13 13.55 24.98 21.53
CA THR A 13 14.59 25.98 21.71
C THR A 13 15.99 25.38 21.76
N ASP A 14 16.13 24.05 21.81
CA ASP A 14 17.41 23.38 21.83
C ASP A 14 18.12 23.55 20.48
N HIS A 15 19.45 23.63 20.50
CA HIS A 15 20.22 23.67 19.26
C HIS A 15 20.01 22.37 18.48
N MET A 16 19.86 22.47 17.16
CA MET A 16 19.60 21.34 16.29
C MET A 16 20.63 20.22 16.45
N GLU A 17 21.87 20.56 16.67
CA GLU A 17 22.97 19.61 16.89
C GLU A 17 22.76 18.77 18.15
N ASP A 18 22.36 19.41 19.26
CA ASP A 18 22.08 18.74 20.54
C ASP A 18 20.91 17.75 20.39
N VAL A 19 19.86 18.15 19.66
CA VAL A 19 18.72 17.29 19.36
C VAL A 19 19.13 16.07 18.55
N LEU A 20 19.92 16.28 17.49
CA LEU A 20 20.39 15.20 16.64
C LEU A 20 21.36 14.25 17.36
N GLU A 21 22.19 14.78 18.28
CA GLU A 21 23.05 13.98 19.13
C GLU A 21 22.26 13.12 20.11
N GLN A 22 21.29 13.73 20.82
CA GLN A 22 20.39 13.01 21.73
C GLN A 22 19.60 11.89 21.02
N MET A 23 19.21 12.13 19.79
CA MET A 23 18.57 11.14 18.94
C MET A 23 19.53 10.07 18.39
N ASP A 24 20.81 10.14 18.71
CA ASP A 24 21.87 9.28 18.17
C ASP A 24 21.92 9.29 16.62
N LEU A 25 21.73 10.47 16.03
CA LEU A 25 21.72 10.70 14.58
C LEU A 25 23.03 11.29 14.06
N LEU A 26 23.88 11.76 14.97
CA LEU A 26 25.20 12.29 14.68
C LEU A 26 26.30 11.38 15.23
N GLU A 27 27.46 11.44 14.61
CA GLU A 27 28.70 10.81 15.04
C GLU A 27 29.79 11.87 15.05
N ALA A 28 30.45 12.03 16.20
CA ALA A 28 31.60 12.93 16.31
C ALA A 28 32.79 12.30 15.57
N VAL A 29 33.38 13.07 14.67
CA VAL A 29 34.60 12.70 13.93
C VAL A 29 35.60 13.83 14.06
N PRO A 30 36.93 13.59 13.83
CA PRO A 30 37.96 14.63 13.99
C PRO A 30 37.68 15.92 13.19
N GLU A 31 36.99 15.79 12.04
CA GLU A 31 36.67 16.90 11.16
C GLU A 31 35.32 17.60 11.51
N GLY A 32 34.63 17.18 12.60
CA GLY A 32 33.36 17.72 13.04
C GLY A 32 32.29 16.64 13.22
N TRP A 33 31.06 16.90 12.76
CA TRP A 33 29.95 15.98 12.87
C TRP A 33 29.64 15.25 11.56
N ARG A 34 29.37 13.97 11.65
CA ARG A 34 28.88 13.16 10.53
C ARG A 34 27.45 12.67 10.81
N ILE A 35 26.57 12.86 9.85
CA ILE A 35 25.18 12.36 9.92
C ILE A 35 25.18 10.85 9.70
N LYS A 36 24.56 10.09 10.62
CA LYS A 36 24.39 8.65 10.50
C LYS A 36 23.38 8.30 9.40
N ASN A 37 23.57 7.16 8.75
CA ASN A 37 22.70 6.69 7.67
C ASN A 37 21.19 6.65 8.06
N VAL A 38 20.89 6.29 9.30
CA VAL A 38 19.51 6.25 9.79
C VAL A 38 18.82 7.62 9.76
N ALA A 39 19.57 8.71 9.97
CA ALA A 39 19.02 10.05 9.85
C ALA A 39 18.58 10.36 8.42
N ALA A 40 19.37 9.98 7.42
CA ALA A 40 19.00 10.13 6.02
C ALA A 40 17.80 9.24 5.65
N MET A 41 17.71 8.01 6.20
CA MET A 41 16.58 7.11 6.00
C MET A 41 15.28 7.65 6.57
N MET A 42 15.34 8.22 7.78
CA MET A 42 14.14 8.61 8.53
C MET A 42 13.64 10.01 8.18
N PHE A 43 14.53 10.94 7.85
CA PHE A 43 14.19 12.36 7.78
C PHE A 43 14.42 13.01 6.41
N SER A 44 15.13 12.35 5.49
CA SER A 44 15.33 12.91 4.16
C SER A 44 14.18 12.60 3.22
N GLU A 45 13.56 13.62 2.63
CA GLU A 45 12.59 13.46 1.55
C GLU A 45 13.21 12.90 0.26
N ARG A 46 14.53 12.95 0.16
CA ARG A 46 15.32 12.48 -0.96
C ARG A 46 16.36 11.46 -0.48
N SER A 47 15.90 10.40 0.21
CA SER A 47 16.75 9.30 0.65
C SER A 47 17.49 8.61 -0.51
N ASP A 48 16.92 8.67 -1.72
CA ASP A 48 17.52 8.21 -2.98
C ASP A 48 18.84 8.90 -3.36
N ARG A 49 19.10 10.09 -2.82
CA ARG A 49 20.41 10.77 -2.98
C ARG A 49 21.54 10.09 -2.21
N PHE A 50 21.21 9.50 -1.07
CA PHE A 50 22.14 8.81 -0.19
C PHE A 50 22.23 7.32 -0.50
N PHE A 51 21.09 6.71 -0.75
CA PHE A 51 20.94 5.29 -1.06
C PHE A 51 20.34 5.15 -2.44
N LYS A 52 21.17 4.73 -3.40
CA LYS A 52 20.69 4.54 -4.79
C LYS A 52 19.58 3.52 -4.82
N GLN A 53 18.52 3.82 -5.62
CA GLN A 53 17.31 3.00 -5.69
C GLN A 53 16.58 2.81 -4.35
N ALA A 54 16.69 3.78 -3.42
CA ALA A 54 15.86 3.85 -2.24
C ALA A 54 14.44 4.29 -2.61
N GLN A 55 13.70 3.40 -3.26
CA GLN A 55 12.34 3.62 -3.75
C GLN A 55 11.55 2.31 -3.74
N ILE A 56 10.25 2.44 -3.85
CA ILE A 56 9.34 1.32 -4.06
C ILE A 56 8.73 1.48 -5.45
N GLU A 57 8.81 0.43 -6.25
CA GLU A 57 8.20 0.34 -7.57
C GLU A 57 6.98 -0.58 -7.49
N ILE A 58 5.86 -0.13 -8.04
CA ILE A 58 4.61 -0.89 -8.06
C ILE A 58 4.22 -1.12 -9.51
N VAL A 59 4.06 -2.38 -9.90
CA VAL A 59 3.63 -2.78 -11.24
C VAL A 59 2.40 -3.67 -11.13
N LEU A 60 1.37 -3.33 -11.89
CA LEU A 60 0.14 -4.11 -11.96
C LEU A 60 0.11 -4.89 -13.27
N PHE A 61 -0.20 -6.18 -13.20
CA PHE A 61 -0.48 -7.04 -14.34
C PHE A 61 -1.94 -7.49 -14.27
N PRO A 62 -2.89 -6.77 -14.90
CA PRO A 62 -4.32 -7.03 -14.76
C PRO A 62 -4.75 -8.44 -15.18
N GLU A 63 -4.03 -9.03 -16.12
CA GLU A 63 -4.30 -10.39 -16.60
C GLU A 63 -3.32 -11.43 -16.03
N GLY A 64 -2.36 -11.00 -15.20
CA GLY A 64 -1.25 -11.83 -14.74
C GLY A 64 -0.04 -11.77 -15.67
N ARG A 65 1.16 -11.69 -15.08
CA ARG A 65 2.43 -11.55 -15.80
C ARG A 65 2.71 -12.70 -16.76
N GLU A 66 2.37 -13.93 -16.37
CA GLU A 66 2.58 -15.11 -17.20
C GLU A 66 1.63 -15.13 -18.40
N LYS A 67 0.39 -14.69 -18.21
CA LYS A 67 -0.66 -14.72 -19.23
C LYS A 67 -0.49 -13.61 -20.27
N ASN A 68 -0.18 -12.40 -19.82
CA ASN A 68 0.02 -11.25 -20.69
C ASN A 68 1.08 -10.30 -20.13
N PRO A 69 2.39 -10.58 -20.36
CA PRO A 69 3.48 -9.77 -19.82
C PRO A 69 3.55 -8.35 -20.40
N ASN A 70 2.89 -8.10 -21.53
CA ASN A 70 2.89 -6.80 -22.20
C ASN A 70 1.75 -5.87 -21.70
N ASN A 71 0.77 -6.41 -20.99
CA ASN A 71 -0.32 -5.63 -20.38
C ASN A 71 0.05 -5.32 -18.94
N LEU A 72 0.79 -4.24 -18.73
CA LEU A 72 1.22 -3.80 -17.42
C LEU A 72 0.94 -2.31 -17.21
N ILE A 73 0.73 -1.94 -15.95
CA ILE A 73 0.54 -0.56 -15.51
C ILE A 73 1.63 -0.27 -14.48
N GLU A 74 2.53 0.65 -14.82
CA GLU A 74 3.56 1.09 -13.89
C GLU A 74 3.05 2.30 -13.09
N VAL A 75 3.26 2.25 -11.79
CA VAL A 75 3.01 3.38 -10.88
C VAL A 75 4.29 4.19 -10.77
N GLU A 76 4.17 5.52 -10.67
CA GLU A 76 5.35 6.35 -10.43
C GLU A 76 6.10 5.88 -9.19
N PRO A 77 7.44 5.69 -9.26
CA PRO A 77 8.21 5.17 -8.14
C PRO A 77 8.04 6.00 -6.86
N ILE A 78 7.69 5.35 -5.77
CA ILE A 78 7.46 5.98 -4.47
C ILE A 78 8.79 6.25 -3.80
N ARG A 79 9.09 7.53 -3.58
CA ARG A 79 10.31 8.03 -2.95
C ARG A 79 9.98 8.86 -1.71
N GLY A 80 10.98 9.01 -0.83
CA GLY A 80 10.85 9.81 0.37
C GLY A 80 11.69 9.24 1.51
N SER A 81 11.44 9.68 2.73
CA SER A 81 11.92 9.01 3.94
C SER A 81 11.23 7.66 4.09
N VAL A 82 11.81 6.76 4.90
CA VAL A 82 11.21 5.42 5.12
C VAL A 82 9.76 5.51 5.59
N PRO A 83 9.39 6.35 6.59
CA PRO A 83 7.99 6.50 6.97
C PRO A 83 7.10 7.01 5.83
N GLN A 84 7.59 7.95 5.02
CA GLN A 84 6.84 8.45 3.86
C GLN A 84 6.64 7.39 2.78
N MET A 85 7.66 6.56 2.53
CA MET A 85 7.52 5.44 1.58
C MET A 85 6.49 4.42 2.06
N ILE A 86 6.51 4.08 3.37
CA ILE A 86 5.50 3.19 3.97
C ILE A 86 4.10 3.78 3.80
N GLU A 87 3.89 5.01 4.26
CA GLU A 87 2.59 5.68 4.23
C GLU A 87 2.01 5.78 2.81
N LYS A 88 2.81 6.27 1.85
CA LYS A 88 2.40 6.41 0.45
C LYS A 88 2.07 5.07 -0.20
N THR A 89 2.88 4.04 0.07
CA THR A 89 2.66 2.69 -0.48
C THR A 89 1.38 2.10 0.07
N LEU A 90 1.17 2.15 1.39
CA LEU A 90 -0.04 1.62 2.02
C LEU A 90 -1.28 2.41 1.62
N SER A 91 -1.18 3.72 1.49
CA SER A 91 -2.26 4.56 0.97
C SER A 91 -2.63 4.16 -0.46
N TYR A 92 -1.64 3.95 -1.34
CA TYR A 92 -1.87 3.48 -2.70
C TYR A 92 -2.55 2.12 -2.73
N LEU A 93 -2.03 1.13 -1.99
CA LEU A 93 -2.59 -0.21 -1.93
C LEU A 93 -4.01 -0.20 -1.37
N ASN A 94 -4.26 0.55 -0.31
CA ASN A 94 -5.58 0.66 0.31
C ASN A 94 -6.61 1.31 -0.61
N THR A 95 -6.20 2.31 -1.39
CA THR A 95 -7.12 3.07 -2.26
C THR A 95 -7.40 2.35 -3.57
N ASN A 96 -6.37 1.70 -4.16
CA ASN A 96 -6.46 1.20 -5.53
C ASN A 96 -6.59 -0.33 -5.62
N ILE A 97 -6.11 -1.06 -4.61
CA ILE A 97 -5.99 -2.52 -4.70
C ILE A 97 -6.91 -3.24 -3.71
N ILE A 98 -6.99 -2.77 -2.46
CA ILE A 98 -7.79 -3.43 -1.43
C ILE A 98 -9.29 -3.27 -1.73
N LYS A 99 -9.99 -4.41 -1.80
CA LYS A 99 -11.45 -4.48 -2.00
C LYS A 99 -12.08 -5.15 -0.79
N LYS A 100 -13.15 -4.57 -0.26
CA LYS A 100 -13.94 -5.10 0.85
C LYS A 100 -15.17 -5.83 0.33
N GLN A 101 -15.51 -6.99 0.89
CA GLN A 101 -16.75 -7.69 0.64
C GLN A 101 -17.53 -7.91 1.93
N ILE A 102 -18.83 -7.72 1.89
CA ILE A 102 -19.75 -8.02 2.99
C ILE A 102 -20.79 -8.98 2.46
N ILE A 103 -20.94 -10.13 3.13
CA ILE A 103 -21.98 -11.11 2.83
C ILE A 103 -22.94 -11.17 4.03
N LYS A 104 -24.23 -11.17 3.76
CA LYS A 104 -25.27 -11.43 4.77
C LYS A 104 -25.83 -12.84 4.56
N PRO A 105 -25.38 -13.84 5.32
CA PRO A 105 -25.92 -15.20 5.24
C PRO A 105 -27.40 -15.21 5.60
N LYS A 106 -28.16 -16.11 4.97
CA LYS A 106 -29.62 -16.26 5.26
C LYS A 106 -29.89 -16.94 6.61
N ASP A 107 -28.91 -17.66 7.13
CA ASP A 107 -29.01 -18.53 8.32
C ASP A 107 -28.59 -17.85 9.64
N ARG A 108 -28.07 -16.60 9.57
CA ARG A 108 -27.61 -15.85 10.74
C ARG A 108 -27.77 -14.35 10.57
N ALA A 109 -27.92 -13.66 11.71
CA ALA A 109 -28.08 -12.20 11.73
C ALA A 109 -26.79 -11.43 11.45
N GLN A 110 -25.63 -12.04 11.70
CA GLN A 110 -24.33 -11.39 11.56
C GLN A 110 -23.81 -11.49 10.12
N SER A 111 -23.37 -10.37 9.57
CA SER A 111 -22.66 -10.31 8.28
C SER A 111 -21.21 -10.79 8.43
N ILE A 112 -20.74 -11.44 7.38
CA ILE A 112 -19.32 -11.80 7.24
C ILE A 112 -18.66 -10.71 6.41
N THR A 113 -17.57 -10.17 6.93
CA THR A 113 -16.76 -9.15 6.23
C THR A 113 -15.36 -9.71 6.01
N PHE A 114 -14.88 -9.59 4.77
CA PHE A 114 -13.53 -9.98 4.41
C PHE A 114 -12.99 -9.10 3.26
N PHE A 115 -11.71 -9.18 3.01
CA PHE A 115 -11.01 -8.37 2.01
C PHE A 115 -10.35 -9.28 0.98
N ASN A 116 -10.08 -8.76 -0.23
CA ASN A 116 -9.22 -9.47 -1.17
C ASN A 116 -7.80 -9.62 -0.60
N TYR A 117 -7.30 -8.59 0.09
CA TYR A 117 -6.04 -8.61 0.84
C TYR A 117 -6.27 -7.91 2.19
N PRO A 118 -5.97 -8.54 3.33
CA PRO A 118 -6.06 -7.89 4.64
C PRO A 118 -5.01 -6.79 4.74
N TYR A 119 -5.44 -5.59 5.17
CA TYR A 119 -4.56 -4.42 5.26
C TYR A 119 -3.35 -4.67 6.14
N GLN A 120 -3.53 -5.26 7.32
CA GLN A 120 -2.46 -5.53 8.27
C GLN A 120 -1.40 -6.49 7.74
N ALA A 121 -1.79 -7.47 6.92
CA ALA A 121 -0.82 -8.35 6.26
C ALA A 121 0.06 -7.60 5.25
N LEU A 122 -0.54 -6.68 4.47
CA LEU A 122 0.20 -5.84 3.54
C LEU A 122 1.08 -4.80 4.27
N GLU A 123 0.57 -4.19 5.34
CA GLU A 123 1.32 -3.25 6.17
C GLU A 123 2.59 -3.90 6.71
N GLU A 124 2.47 -5.06 7.35
CA GLU A 124 3.61 -5.79 7.90
C GLU A 124 4.60 -6.19 6.80
N ALA A 125 4.12 -6.65 5.64
CA ALA A 125 5.00 -7.02 4.53
C ALA A 125 5.76 -5.83 3.93
N VAL A 126 5.10 -4.68 3.77
CA VAL A 126 5.73 -3.43 3.28
C VAL A 126 6.75 -2.91 4.28
N VAL A 127 6.39 -2.85 5.56
CA VAL A 127 7.32 -2.40 6.62
C VAL A 127 8.54 -3.32 6.69
N ASN A 128 8.33 -4.64 6.67
CA ASN A 128 9.42 -5.62 6.69
C ASN A 128 10.35 -5.48 5.48
N SER A 129 9.82 -5.21 4.29
CA SER A 129 10.63 -5.03 3.09
C SER A 129 11.61 -3.87 3.20
N LEU A 130 11.19 -2.74 3.81
CA LEU A 130 12.04 -1.57 4.06
C LEU A 130 12.97 -1.77 5.25
N TYR A 131 12.47 -2.40 6.34
CA TYR A 131 13.23 -2.58 7.56
C TYR A 131 14.40 -3.55 7.38
N HIS A 132 14.20 -4.64 6.61
CA HIS A 132 15.19 -5.71 6.50
C HIS A 132 16.08 -5.63 5.26
N ARG A 133 15.78 -4.76 4.27
CA ARG A 133 16.60 -4.63 3.07
C ARG A 133 18.04 -4.21 3.40
N ASP A 134 18.93 -4.56 2.50
CA ASP A 134 20.27 -4.01 2.50
C ASP A 134 20.31 -2.69 1.70
N TRP A 135 20.53 -1.57 2.39
CA TRP A 135 20.53 -0.25 1.79
C TRP A 135 21.77 0.05 0.94
N THR A 136 22.75 -0.87 0.92
CA THR A 136 23.93 -0.78 0.03
C THR A 136 23.65 -1.37 -1.35
N ILE A 137 22.64 -2.23 -1.46
CA ILE A 137 22.20 -2.83 -2.72
C ILE A 137 21.36 -1.80 -3.51
N ARG A 138 21.74 -1.62 -4.79
CA ARG A 138 21.16 -0.61 -5.68
C ARG A 138 19.99 -1.16 -6.48
N GLU A 139 19.08 -1.85 -5.81
CA GLU A 139 17.85 -2.39 -6.38
C GLU A 139 16.66 -1.81 -5.61
N PRO A 140 15.54 -1.49 -6.27
CA PRO A 140 14.34 -1.01 -5.59
C PRO A 140 13.67 -2.14 -4.80
N ILE A 141 12.66 -1.81 -3.99
CA ILE A 141 11.66 -2.77 -3.55
C ILE A 141 10.63 -2.85 -4.66
N GLU A 142 10.32 -4.05 -5.13
CA GLU A 142 9.35 -4.27 -6.18
C GLU A 142 8.06 -4.84 -5.59
N ILE A 143 6.92 -4.23 -5.92
CA ILE A 143 5.58 -4.73 -5.58
C ILE A 143 4.87 -5.05 -6.88
N THR A 144 4.65 -6.33 -7.14
CA THR A 144 3.90 -6.80 -8.30
C THR A 144 2.48 -7.17 -7.86
N VAL A 145 1.49 -6.58 -8.51
CA VAL A 145 0.07 -6.87 -8.27
C VAL A 145 -0.47 -7.67 -9.44
N GLU A 146 -0.90 -8.88 -9.16
CA GLU A 146 -1.53 -9.80 -10.12
C GLU A 146 -2.95 -10.16 -9.66
N PRO A 147 -3.81 -10.75 -10.50
CA PRO A 147 -5.17 -11.11 -10.11
C PRO A 147 -5.25 -12.03 -8.88
N GLU A 148 -4.27 -12.90 -8.72
CA GLU A 148 -4.29 -13.94 -7.68
C GLU A 148 -3.41 -13.64 -6.48
N ARG A 149 -2.49 -12.66 -6.57
CA ARG A 149 -1.52 -12.35 -5.50
C ARG A 149 -0.94 -10.94 -5.61
N ILE A 150 -0.38 -10.50 -4.50
CA ILE A 150 0.58 -9.40 -4.45
C ILE A 150 1.92 -10.00 -4.05
N SER A 151 2.95 -9.76 -4.85
CA SER A 151 4.33 -10.18 -4.60
C SER A 151 5.15 -8.99 -4.17
N ILE A 152 5.90 -9.09 -3.07
CA ILE A 152 6.81 -8.05 -2.58
C ILE A 152 8.22 -8.63 -2.55
N LEU A 153 9.09 -8.07 -3.39
CA LEU A 153 10.49 -8.44 -3.52
C LEU A 153 11.39 -7.38 -2.91
N SER A 154 12.29 -7.81 -2.04
CA SER A 154 13.32 -6.94 -1.45
C SER A 154 14.69 -7.61 -1.45
N PHE A 155 15.76 -6.83 -1.44
CA PHE A 155 17.17 -7.26 -1.42
C PHE A 155 17.82 -6.77 -0.11
N SER A 156 18.49 -7.58 0.67
CA SER A 156 18.84 -8.99 0.58
C SER A 156 17.84 -9.86 1.36
N GLY A 157 18.10 -11.17 1.34
CA GLY A 157 17.31 -12.16 2.07
C GLY A 157 17.54 -12.19 3.59
N PRO A 158 16.87 -13.15 4.28
CA PRO A 158 16.94 -13.27 5.74
C PRO A 158 18.36 -13.63 6.19
N ASN A 159 18.70 -13.26 7.43
CA ASN A 159 20.02 -13.55 7.98
C ASN A 159 20.31 -15.05 8.01
N HIS A 160 21.53 -15.47 7.65
CA HIS A 160 21.96 -16.87 7.60
C HIS A 160 21.85 -17.62 8.93
N THR A 161 21.77 -16.91 10.06
CA THR A 161 21.54 -17.52 11.39
C THR A 161 20.10 -18.03 11.56
N ILE A 162 19.19 -17.69 10.64
CA ILE A 162 17.81 -18.15 10.66
C ILE A 162 17.72 -19.41 9.82
N PRO A 163 17.24 -20.55 10.37
CA PRO A 163 17.06 -21.78 9.59
C PRO A 163 16.12 -21.53 8.38
N MET A 164 16.47 -22.04 7.20
CA MET A 164 15.66 -21.87 5.99
C MET A 164 14.24 -22.41 6.16
N GLU A 165 14.12 -23.54 6.84
CA GLU A 165 12.81 -24.13 7.15
C GLU A 165 11.92 -23.20 7.98
N ALA A 166 12.51 -22.44 8.92
CA ALA A 166 11.77 -21.47 9.71
C ALA A 166 11.30 -20.27 8.88
N VAL A 167 12.10 -19.85 7.90
CA VAL A 167 11.73 -18.80 6.93
C VAL A 167 10.56 -19.25 6.07
N GLN A 168 10.67 -20.44 5.45
CA GLN A 168 9.66 -20.98 4.55
C GLN A 168 8.34 -21.29 5.25
N LYS A 169 8.40 -21.81 6.49
CA LYS A 169 7.20 -22.10 7.30
C LYS A 169 6.60 -20.88 7.98
N GLY A 170 7.25 -19.72 7.91
CA GLY A 170 6.76 -18.51 8.57
C GLY A 170 6.69 -18.61 10.09
N ILE A 171 7.58 -19.42 10.70
CA ILE A 171 7.57 -19.67 12.16
C ILE A 171 8.24 -18.51 12.90
N SER A 172 7.74 -18.18 14.09
CA SER A 172 8.36 -17.20 14.99
C SER A 172 9.82 -17.54 15.30
N LEU A 173 10.70 -16.58 15.10
CA LEU A 173 12.15 -16.76 15.20
C LEU A 173 12.65 -16.49 16.62
N ARG A 174 13.41 -17.42 17.18
CA ARG A 174 14.07 -17.24 18.47
C ARG A 174 15.32 -16.35 18.40
N SER A 175 16.04 -16.40 17.27
CA SER A 175 17.23 -15.57 17.03
C SER A 175 16.85 -14.29 16.30
N ARG A 176 17.33 -13.16 16.78
CA ARG A 176 17.00 -11.83 16.28
C ARG A 176 18.28 -11.10 15.91
N ARG A 177 18.65 -11.12 14.67
CA ARG A 177 19.69 -10.25 14.12
C ARG A 177 19.07 -9.32 13.10
N TYR A 178 18.97 -8.05 13.45
CA TYR A 178 18.45 -7.00 12.58
C TYR A 178 19.60 -6.27 11.89
N ARG A 179 19.54 -6.20 10.55
CA ARG A 179 20.53 -5.47 9.75
C ARG A 179 20.46 -3.98 10.06
N ASN A 180 19.28 -3.43 10.12
CA ASN A 180 19.03 -2.01 10.34
C ASN A 180 18.43 -1.76 11.73
N ARG A 181 19.16 -2.18 12.79
CA ARG A 181 18.61 -2.15 14.15
C ARG A 181 18.12 -0.76 14.55
N ARG A 182 18.89 0.29 14.28
CA ARG A 182 18.52 1.66 14.65
C ARG A 182 17.29 2.15 13.88
N LEU A 183 17.15 1.77 12.60
CA LEU A 183 15.93 2.03 11.84
C LEU A 183 14.70 1.38 12.51
N GLY A 184 14.83 0.14 12.96
CA GLY A 184 13.74 -0.56 13.65
C GLY A 184 13.32 0.10 14.97
N GLU A 185 14.26 0.70 15.70
CA GLU A 185 13.96 1.45 16.92
C GLU A 185 13.07 2.67 16.59
N PHE A 186 13.38 3.43 15.53
CA PHE A 186 12.54 4.53 15.06
C PHE A 186 11.16 4.06 14.55
N LEU A 187 11.13 2.98 13.75
CA LEU A 187 9.86 2.44 13.26
C LEU A 187 8.96 1.98 14.42
N LYS A 188 9.55 1.44 15.48
CA LYS A 188 8.81 1.07 16.69
C LYS A 188 8.25 2.29 17.42
N GLU A 189 9.02 3.37 17.56
CA GLU A 189 8.55 4.63 18.14
C GLU A 189 7.40 5.27 17.34
N LEU A 190 7.30 4.92 16.04
CA LEU A 190 6.22 5.35 15.17
C LEU A 190 5.04 4.36 15.13
N ASP A 191 5.07 3.32 15.98
CA ASP A 191 4.08 2.24 15.99
C ASP A 191 3.96 1.48 14.63
N LEU A 192 5.01 1.52 13.82
CA LEU A 192 5.06 0.85 12.51
C LEU A 192 5.61 -0.57 12.58
N THR A 193 6.20 -0.98 13.70
CA THR A 193 6.65 -2.36 13.96
C THR A 193 6.71 -2.63 15.45
N GLU A 194 6.42 -3.86 15.85
CA GLU A 194 6.58 -4.28 17.24
C GLU A 194 8.03 -4.65 17.60
N GLY A 195 8.87 -4.96 16.62
CA GLY A 195 10.26 -5.35 16.83
C GLY A 195 10.45 -6.66 17.59
N ARG A 196 9.45 -7.55 17.58
CA ARG A 196 9.45 -8.81 18.36
C ARG A 196 9.62 -10.07 17.52
N ALA A 197 9.98 -9.94 16.22
CA ALA A 197 10.03 -11.03 15.24
C ALA A 197 8.66 -11.75 15.06
N THR A 198 7.59 -10.99 15.12
CA THR A 198 6.22 -11.44 14.93
C THR A 198 5.70 -11.19 13.52
N GLY A 199 6.47 -10.50 12.67
CA GLY A 199 6.02 -10.00 11.37
C GLY A 199 5.44 -11.08 10.45
N ILE A 200 6.20 -12.13 10.14
CA ILE A 200 5.70 -13.22 9.28
C ILE A 200 4.52 -13.96 9.94
N PRO A 201 4.57 -14.35 11.23
CA PRO A 201 3.41 -14.90 11.93
C PRO A 201 2.17 -14.00 11.83
N THR A 202 2.32 -12.69 12.05
CA THR A 202 1.20 -11.71 11.93
C THR A 202 0.59 -11.74 10.53
N ILE A 203 1.41 -11.77 9.47
CA ILE A 203 0.91 -11.89 8.08
C ILE A 203 0.07 -13.17 7.92
N GLN A 204 0.56 -14.31 8.43
CA GLN A 204 -0.15 -15.58 8.31
C GLN A 204 -1.46 -15.58 9.11
N ASP A 205 -1.44 -15.05 10.33
CA ASP A 205 -2.62 -14.97 11.21
C ASP A 205 -3.70 -14.06 10.59
N GLU A 206 -3.32 -12.91 10.02
CA GLU A 206 -4.24 -12.00 9.34
C GLU A 206 -4.86 -12.61 8.08
N LEU A 207 -4.05 -13.33 7.29
CA LEU A 207 -4.56 -14.08 6.13
C LEU A 207 -5.53 -15.18 6.56
N GLN A 208 -5.20 -15.94 7.60
CA GLN A 208 -6.08 -16.98 8.13
C GLN A 208 -7.39 -16.38 8.66
N ALA A 209 -7.32 -15.30 9.44
CA ALA A 209 -8.51 -14.61 9.96
C ALA A 209 -9.41 -14.06 8.85
N ASN A 210 -8.82 -13.64 7.74
CA ASN A 210 -9.54 -13.19 6.54
C ASN A 210 -10.17 -14.33 5.72
N GLY A 211 -9.74 -15.59 5.95
CA GLY A 211 -10.15 -16.74 5.13
C GLY A 211 -9.33 -16.89 3.84
N SER A 212 -8.19 -16.25 3.76
CA SER A 212 -7.24 -16.36 2.65
C SER A 212 -6.30 -17.53 2.83
N SER A 213 -5.65 -17.97 1.75
CA SER A 213 -4.55 -18.93 1.83
C SER A 213 -3.33 -18.32 2.53
N ALA A 214 -2.42 -19.16 3.02
CA ALA A 214 -1.18 -18.69 3.64
C ALA A 214 -0.26 -17.99 2.62
N ALA A 215 0.47 -16.98 3.06
CA ALA A 215 1.51 -16.34 2.28
C ALA A 215 2.65 -17.34 1.99
N LYS A 216 3.24 -17.23 0.81
CA LYS A 216 4.42 -18.00 0.41
C LYS A 216 5.65 -17.12 0.50
N ILE A 217 6.73 -17.69 1.03
CA ILE A 217 8.00 -17.00 1.18
C ILE A 217 9.05 -17.74 0.37
N GLU A 218 9.82 -16.99 -0.39
CA GLU A 218 10.89 -17.49 -1.23
C GLU A 218 12.17 -16.69 -1.01
N THR A 219 13.29 -17.38 -1.02
CA THR A 219 14.65 -16.84 -1.05
C THR A 219 15.58 -17.93 -1.59
N ASP A 220 16.71 -17.56 -2.15
CA ASP A 220 17.74 -18.48 -2.61
C ASP A 220 18.62 -19.01 -1.47
N GLU A 221 19.48 -19.99 -1.77
CA GLU A 221 20.42 -20.57 -0.78
C GLU A 221 21.40 -19.50 -0.26
N GLU A 222 21.82 -18.57 -1.10
CA GLU A 222 22.72 -17.48 -0.77
C GLU A 222 22.01 -16.30 -0.07
N ARG A 223 20.68 -16.33 -0.02
CA ARG A 223 19.83 -15.29 0.60
C ARG A 223 20.08 -13.90 0.03
N THR A 224 20.12 -13.83 -1.28
CA THR A 224 20.34 -12.59 -2.01
C THR A 224 19.07 -11.74 -2.08
N TYR A 225 17.89 -12.36 -1.99
CA TYR A 225 16.59 -11.69 -2.00
C TYR A 225 15.62 -12.28 -0.98
N PHE A 226 14.56 -11.58 -0.72
CA PHE A 226 13.38 -12.03 0.01
C PHE A 226 12.14 -11.68 -0.80
N LEU A 227 11.39 -12.70 -1.16
CA LEU A 227 10.12 -12.58 -1.87
C LEU A 227 9.00 -13.11 -0.99
N ILE A 228 7.93 -12.35 -0.85
CA ILE A 228 6.70 -12.80 -0.21
C ILE A 228 5.53 -12.62 -1.15
N ASP A 229 4.80 -13.72 -1.37
CA ASP A 229 3.56 -13.75 -2.11
C ASP A 229 2.37 -13.74 -1.13
N ILE A 230 1.57 -12.71 -1.19
CA ILE A 230 0.33 -12.55 -0.42
C ILE A 230 -0.83 -12.91 -1.34
N PRO A 231 -1.51 -14.05 -1.12
CA PRO A 231 -2.56 -14.52 -2.01
C PRO A 231 -3.84 -13.69 -1.87
N CYS A 232 -4.49 -13.47 -3.00
CA CYS A 232 -5.84 -12.91 -3.04
C CYS A 232 -6.84 -13.88 -2.39
N HIS A 233 -7.81 -13.36 -1.66
CA HIS A 233 -8.88 -14.19 -1.08
C HIS A 233 -9.66 -14.91 -2.19
N PRO A 234 -9.93 -16.24 -2.08
CA PRO A 234 -10.50 -17.06 -3.15
C PRO A 234 -11.82 -16.53 -3.73
N TYR A 235 -12.62 -15.85 -2.92
CA TYR A 235 -13.89 -15.26 -3.37
C TYR A 235 -13.71 -14.24 -4.50
N PHE A 236 -12.63 -13.46 -4.50
CA PHE A 236 -12.39 -12.44 -5.52
C PHE A 236 -11.82 -13.03 -6.81
N ILE A 237 -11.02 -14.12 -6.71
CA ILE A 237 -10.48 -14.84 -7.86
C ILE A 237 -11.60 -15.50 -8.66
N ASN A 238 -12.51 -16.21 -7.97
CA ASN A 238 -13.58 -16.97 -8.61
C ASN A 238 -14.66 -16.07 -9.23
N LYS A 239 -14.77 -14.81 -8.80
CA LYS A 239 -15.77 -13.87 -9.32
C LYS A 239 -15.43 -13.34 -10.71
N GLU A 240 -14.16 -13.24 -11.06
CA GLU A 240 -13.73 -12.87 -12.42
C GLU A 240 -13.92 -14.02 -13.43
N SER A 241 -14.06 -15.28 -12.93
CA SER A 241 -14.31 -16.47 -13.75
C SER A 241 -15.80 -16.80 -13.94
N THR A 242 -16.70 -16.14 -13.21
CA THR A 242 -18.15 -16.41 -13.24
C THR A 242 -18.93 -15.23 -13.79
N THR A 243 -18.75 -14.97 -15.07
CA THR A 243 -19.77 -14.25 -15.87
C THR A 243 -21.03 -15.11 -16.12
N ASP A 244 -21.05 -16.34 -15.63
CA ASP A 244 -22.21 -17.25 -15.76
C ASP A 244 -22.53 -17.95 -14.45
N LEU A 245 -23.28 -17.32 -13.56
CA LEU A 245 -24.15 -18.03 -12.62
C LEU A 245 -25.41 -17.21 -12.37
N ASN A 246 -26.47 -17.68 -13.01
CA ASN A 246 -27.86 -17.29 -12.80
C ASN A 246 -28.19 -17.15 -11.31
N VAL A 247 -28.37 -15.93 -10.85
CA VAL A 247 -29.13 -15.70 -9.62
C VAL A 247 -30.61 -15.89 -9.97
N VAL A 248 -31.16 -17.02 -9.56
CA VAL A 248 -32.62 -17.24 -9.54
C VAL A 248 -33.20 -16.23 -8.54
N THR A 249 -33.78 -15.17 -9.05
CA THR A 249 -34.70 -14.32 -8.27
C THR A 249 -36.12 -14.81 -8.52
N ASP A 250 -36.67 -15.52 -7.53
CA ASP A 250 -38.10 -15.74 -7.47
C ASP A 250 -38.84 -14.42 -7.23
N GLY A 251 -39.80 -14.18 -8.13
CA GLY A 251 -41.07 -13.63 -7.77
C GLY A 251 -41.36 -12.15 -8.01
N ASN A 252 -42.01 -11.88 -9.15
CA ASN A 252 -43.03 -10.84 -9.36
C ASN A 252 -42.76 -9.39 -8.97
N VAL A 253 -42.46 -8.56 -9.97
CA VAL A 253 -43.07 -7.22 -10.09
C VAL A 253 -43.23 -6.85 -11.56
N THR A 254 -44.37 -6.33 -11.87
CA THR A 254 -44.95 -5.85 -13.10
C THR A 254 -44.07 -4.91 -13.94
N LYS A 255 -44.19 -5.09 -15.25
CA LYS A 255 -43.75 -4.19 -16.31
C LYS A 255 -44.33 -2.79 -16.13
N ASP A 256 -43.48 -1.80 -16.00
CA ASP A 256 -43.66 -0.51 -16.65
C ASP A 256 -42.28 0.08 -17.00
N GLY A 257 -42.18 0.54 -18.22
CA GLY A 257 -40.94 0.83 -18.86
C GLY A 257 -40.27 2.15 -18.43
N VAL A 258 -38.98 2.05 -18.15
CA VAL A 258 -38.00 3.14 -18.37
C VAL A 258 -36.71 2.53 -18.92
N LYS A 259 -36.36 2.91 -20.13
CA LYS A 259 -35.05 2.66 -20.73
C LYS A 259 -34.02 3.57 -20.05
N ASP A 260 -33.22 3.04 -19.15
CA ASP A 260 -31.97 3.67 -18.74
C ASP A 260 -30.78 2.81 -19.18
N GLY A 261 -30.24 3.18 -20.33
CA GLY A 261 -28.97 2.67 -20.79
C GLY A 261 -27.84 3.16 -19.89
N VAL A 262 -27.00 2.25 -19.45
CA VAL A 262 -25.70 2.55 -18.83
C VAL A 262 -24.91 3.41 -19.83
N LYS A 263 -24.73 4.69 -19.55
CA LYS A 263 -23.86 5.56 -20.35
C LYS A 263 -22.43 5.21 -20.00
N GLU A 264 -21.73 4.58 -20.91
CA GLU A 264 -20.28 4.47 -20.88
C GLU A 264 -19.67 5.86 -20.68
N LEU A 265 -18.67 5.94 -19.81
CA LEU A 265 -17.92 7.16 -19.57
C LEU A 265 -17.25 7.59 -20.89
N THR A 266 -17.26 8.88 -21.17
CA THR A 266 -16.47 9.42 -22.28
C THR A 266 -15.00 9.41 -21.91
N GLU A 267 -14.08 9.29 -22.87
CA GLU A 267 -12.62 9.33 -22.65
C GLU A 267 -12.19 10.49 -21.72
N VAL A 268 -12.83 11.66 -21.87
CA VAL A 268 -12.57 12.83 -21.02
C VAL A 268 -13.04 12.63 -19.59
N GLN A 269 -14.16 11.95 -19.38
CA GLN A 269 -14.67 11.65 -18.04
C GLN A 269 -13.83 10.58 -17.34
N GLU A 270 -13.28 9.63 -18.09
CA GLU A 270 -12.34 8.64 -17.58
C GLU A 270 -11.03 9.29 -17.09
N VAL A 271 -10.49 10.24 -17.86
CA VAL A 271 -9.30 11.00 -17.44
C VAL A 271 -9.57 11.77 -16.14
N ILE A 272 -10.74 12.42 -16.01
CA ILE A 272 -11.13 13.17 -14.82
C ILE A 272 -11.24 12.23 -13.60
N VAL A 273 -11.89 11.10 -13.76
CA VAL A 273 -12.06 10.10 -12.70
C VAL A 273 -10.71 9.51 -12.29
N LYS A 274 -9.83 9.24 -13.26
CA LYS A 274 -8.47 8.74 -13.02
C LYS A 274 -7.63 9.74 -12.21
N GLU A 275 -7.68 11.02 -12.52
CA GLU A 275 -6.95 12.04 -11.76
C GLU A 275 -7.50 12.25 -10.35
N MET A 276 -8.82 12.12 -10.15
CA MET A 276 -9.45 12.15 -8.83
C MET A 276 -9.15 10.89 -8.00
N LEU A 277 -8.94 9.74 -8.66
CA LEU A 277 -8.44 8.52 -8.00
C LEU A 277 -7.00 8.68 -7.54
N PHE A 278 -6.18 9.33 -8.36
CA PHE A 278 -4.77 9.56 -8.06
C PHE A 278 -4.58 10.55 -6.91
N ASP A 279 -5.37 11.62 -6.89
CA ASP A 279 -5.39 12.62 -5.82
C ASP A 279 -6.84 12.92 -5.41
N PRO A 280 -7.35 12.25 -4.37
CA PRO A 280 -8.73 12.47 -3.88
C PRO A 280 -8.99 13.88 -3.36
N TYR A 281 -7.95 14.64 -3.01
CA TYR A 281 -8.07 16.00 -2.50
C TYR A 281 -7.91 17.07 -3.58
N ILE A 282 -7.61 16.67 -4.83
CA ILE A 282 -7.40 17.59 -5.94
C ILE A 282 -8.56 18.57 -6.10
N THR A 283 -8.24 19.84 -6.18
CA THR A 283 -9.25 20.87 -6.43
C THR A 283 -9.64 20.87 -7.92
N THR A 284 -10.84 21.36 -8.23
CA THR A 284 -11.30 21.49 -9.61
C THR A 284 -10.37 22.39 -10.44
N SER A 285 -9.68 23.34 -9.80
CA SER A 285 -8.70 24.22 -10.43
C SER A 285 -7.42 23.49 -10.83
N GLU A 286 -6.86 22.70 -9.91
CA GLU A 286 -5.66 21.88 -10.14
C GLU A 286 -5.94 20.79 -11.16
N LEU A 287 -7.12 20.16 -11.08
CA LEU A 287 -7.57 19.17 -12.05
C LEU A 287 -7.67 19.77 -13.47
N ALA A 288 -8.14 21.01 -13.61
CA ALA A 288 -8.18 21.70 -14.89
C ALA A 288 -6.77 21.99 -15.45
N GLN A 289 -5.83 22.35 -14.59
CA GLN A 289 -4.43 22.56 -14.99
C GLN A 289 -3.76 21.24 -15.40
N LYS A 290 -3.99 20.19 -14.62
CA LYS A 290 -3.36 18.89 -14.82
C LYS A 290 -3.88 18.17 -16.08
N THR A 291 -5.17 18.26 -16.34
CA THR A 291 -5.81 17.62 -17.51
C THR A 291 -5.79 18.48 -18.78
N GLY A 292 -5.42 19.76 -18.70
CA GLY A 292 -5.49 20.69 -19.83
C GLY A 292 -6.92 21.07 -20.26
N ILE A 293 -7.93 20.62 -19.52
CA ILE A 293 -9.34 20.89 -19.82
C ILE A 293 -9.71 22.28 -19.30
N LYS A 294 -10.36 23.07 -20.14
CA LYS A 294 -10.86 24.40 -19.73
C LYS A 294 -11.74 24.29 -18.49
N PHE A 295 -11.47 25.07 -17.44
CA PHE A 295 -12.13 25.02 -16.14
C PHE A 295 -13.67 24.90 -16.20
N ARG A 296 -14.32 25.70 -17.06
CA ARG A 296 -15.78 25.68 -17.24
C ARG A 296 -16.30 24.37 -17.82
N THR A 297 -15.53 23.76 -18.71
CA THR A 297 -15.82 22.45 -19.30
C THR A 297 -15.64 21.34 -18.27
N LEU A 298 -14.57 21.41 -17.49
CA LEU A 298 -14.30 20.47 -16.40
C LEU A 298 -15.41 20.50 -15.34
N GLN A 299 -15.83 21.69 -14.91
CA GLN A 299 -16.94 21.82 -13.95
C GLN A 299 -18.22 21.14 -14.46
N ARG A 300 -18.53 21.24 -15.74
CA ARG A 300 -19.67 20.56 -16.35
C ARG A 300 -19.53 19.03 -16.28
N TYR A 301 -18.34 18.50 -16.59
CA TYR A 301 -18.09 17.05 -16.49
C TYR A 301 -18.16 16.55 -15.05
N VAL A 302 -17.58 17.28 -14.10
CA VAL A 302 -17.67 16.95 -12.67
C VAL A 302 -19.12 16.94 -12.21
N SER A 303 -19.92 17.94 -12.61
CA SER A 303 -21.37 17.96 -12.28
C SER A 303 -22.13 16.80 -12.91
N GLN A 304 -21.80 16.40 -14.13
CA GLN A 304 -22.40 15.23 -14.78
C GLN A 304 -22.04 13.92 -14.07
N LEU A 305 -20.78 13.75 -13.67
CA LEU A 305 -20.32 12.58 -12.91
C LEU A 305 -20.97 12.50 -11.52
N GLN A 306 -21.17 13.65 -10.87
CA GLN A 306 -21.90 13.72 -9.59
C GLN A 306 -23.39 13.39 -9.77
N ALA A 307 -24.05 13.96 -10.80
CA ALA A 307 -25.45 13.67 -11.09
C ALA A 307 -25.68 12.21 -11.50
N ALA A 308 -24.70 11.60 -12.16
CA ALA A 308 -24.71 10.17 -12.49
C ALA A 308 -24.40 9.27 -11.28
N GLY A 309 -24.05 9.85 -10.12
CA GLY A 309 -23.67 9.11 -8.92
C GLY A 309 -22.38 8.32 -9.07
N ILE A 310 -21.48 8.76 -9.94
CA ILE A 310 -20.17 8.14 -10.17
C ILE A 310 -19.14 8.68 -9.18
N ILE A 311 -19.22 9.96 -8.85
CA ILE A 311 -18.36 10.61 -7.87
C ILE A 311 -19.19 11.39 -6.85
N ILE A 312 -18.72 11.44 -5.61
CA ILE A 312 -19.23 12.35 -4.57
C ILE A 312 -18.08 13.12 -3.95
N ARG A 313 -18.38 14.25 -3.36
CA ARG A 313 -17.40 14.98 -2.55
C ARG A 313 -17.80 14.89 -1.09
N GLU A 314 -16.98 14.25 -0.27
CA GLU A 314 -17.14 14.18 1.18
C GLU A 314 -16.35 15.30 1.85
N GLY A 315 -16.99 16.06 2.75
CA GLY A 315 -16.38 17.18 3.50
C GLY A 315 -16.66 18.55 2.92
N GLY A 316 -16.01 19.57 3.53
CA GLY A 316 -16.20 20.98 3.18
C GLY A 316 -15.50 21.41 1.88
N ARG A 317 -15.83 22.63 1.39
CA ARG A 317 -15.24 23.17 0.13
C ARG A 317 -13.71 23.25 0.11
N LYS A 318 -13.04 23.37 1.26
CA LYS A 318 -11.58 23.50 1.38
C LYS A 318 -10.85 22.20 1.75
N GLU A 319 -11.53 21.26 2.40
CA GLU A 319 -10.93 20.04 2.96
C GLU A 319 -11.66 18.75 2.50
N GLY A 320 -12.57 18.89 1.54
CA GLY A 320 -13.33 17.75 1.04
C GLY A 320 -12.55 16.91 0.06
N LYS A 321 -12.69 15.58 0.18
CA LYS A 321 -12.13 14.60 -0.74
C LYS A 321 -13.17 14.11 -1.77
N TRP A 322 -12.70 13.75 -2.94
CA TRP A 322 -13.49 13.05 -3.95
C TRP A 322 -13.54 11.56 -3.63
N VAL A 323 -14.73 11.02 -3.64
CA VAL A 323 -14.97 9.58 -3.50
C VAL A 323 -15.66 9.09 -4.75
N ILE A 324 -15.08 8.08 -5.38
CA ILE A 324 -15.65 7.47 -6.58
C ILE A 324 -16.58 6.36 -6.15
N LEU A 325 -17.85 6.51 -6.50
CA LEU A 325 -18.85 5.51 -6.23
C LEU A 325 -18.87 4.53 -7.42
N ASN A 326 -18.30 3.33 -7.24
CA ASN A 326 -18.56 2.26 -8.17
C ASN A 326 -20.05 1.95 -8.13
N LYS A 327 -20.80 2.39 -9.13
CA LYS A 327 -22.11 1.81 -9.36
C LYS A 327 -21.89 0.35 -9.71
N LYS A 328 -22.12 -0.50 -8.72
CA LYS A 328 -22.31 -1.93 -8.96
C LYS A 328 -23.54 -2.11 -9.81
N GLU A 329 -23.40 -2.78 -10.92
CA GLU A 329 -24.43 -3.70 -11.34
C GLU A 329 -24.58 -4.84 -10.33
#